data_be9047f6af1811fbb2c4ad2b4bb32278
#
_entry.id   be9047f6af1811fbb2c4ad2b4bb32278
#
_cell.length_a   1.000
_cell.length_b   1.000
_cell.length_c   1.000
_cell.angle_alpha   90.00
_cell.angle_beta   90.00
_cell.angle_gamma   90.00
#
_symmetry.space_group_name_H-M   'P 1'
#
loop_
_entity.id
_entity.type
_entity.pdbx_description
1 polymer ?
#
loop_
_entity_poly.entity_id
_entity_poly.type
_entity_poly.pdbx_seq_one_letter_code
_entity_poly.pdbx_strand_id
1 'polypeptide(L)'
;MFMALVVAACHEEDAVKTISDSSNSAPRIASFSPALSATVVALGWGNALVGRTPWCVSTAPIVGSLNDVDLETLMRTKPNLILIQQTQVGAPPQLEQAARAKNWRLEFIPATSLDDIRHLPGAVEKAVGQPAPIRAQLLVDALEKELTLCAAAQKLSPAILLYSDEPIGAFGADTYLAQAWVAMGGTLALPNKGNPNLSLEELFATQPKSIIVIVGSVGDKDHARPPSVLDDACPKRGVSHLALYAPKLLLPGPELATGLNLFRAEIEKFCQPMTSMNSPNISTEHMNGDADKP
;
A
#
# COMPACT_ATOMS: atom_id res chain seq x y z
N MET A 1 10.12 -87.37 -12.94
CA MET A 1 11.36 -86.66 -12.62
C MET A 1 11.15 -85.24 -13.14
N PHE A 2 10.52 -84.39 -12.32
CA PHE A 2 10.20 -83.00 -12.64
C PHE A 2 11.11 -82.04 -11.80
N MET A 3 11.92 -81.30 -12.50
CA MET A 3 12.89 -80.39 -11.94
C MET A 3 12.20 -79.02 -11.77
N ALA A 4 11.96 -78.61 -10.55
CA ALA A 4 11.39 -77.29 -10.23
C ALA A 4 12.49 -76.23 -10.24
N LEU A 5 12.35 -75.29 -11.15
CA LEU A 5 13.20 -74.08 -11.26
C LEU A 5 12.70 -73.01 -10.29
N VAL A 6 13.46 -72.73 -9.23
CA VAL A 6 13.18 -71.62 -8.31
C VAL A 6 13.80 -70.38 -8.91
N VAL A 7 12.93 -69.46 -9.32
CA VAL A 7 13.33 -68.09 -9.70
C VAL A 7 13.28 -67.23 -8.44
N ALA A 8 14.44 -66.83 -7.96
CA ALA A 8 14.56 -65.76 -6.91
C ALA A 8 14.31 -64.40 -7.51
N ALA A 9 13.19 -63.77 -7.18
CA ALA A 9 12.91 -62.38 -7.49
C ALA A 9 13.60 -61.49 -6.41
N CYS A 10 14.64 -60.76 -6.83
CA CYS A 10 15.17 -59.66 -6.06
C CYS A 10 14.14 -58.54 -6.06
N HIS A 11 13.53 -58.24 -4.91
CA HIS A 11 12.83 -57.00 -4.68
C HIS A 11 13.89 -55.93 -4.37
N GLU A 12 14.12 -55.02 -5.29
CA GLU A 12 14.69 -53.74 -5.02
C GLU A 12 13.61 -52.91 -4.28
N GLU A 13 13.75 -52.75 -2.96
CA GLU A 13 13.01 -51.74 -2.20
C GLU A 13 13.53 -50.40 -2.63
N ASP A 14 12.79 -49.74 -3.52
CA ASP A 14 12.91 -48.30 -3.75
C ASP A 14 12.65 -47.61 -2.41
N ALA A 15 13.73 -47.18 -1.76
CA ALA A 15 13.69 -46.29 -0.62
C ALA A 15 13.07 -44.97 -1.09
N VAL A 16 11.75 -44.88 -1.00
CA VAL A 16 11.02 -43.59 -1.02
C VAL A 16 11.63 -42.72 0.09
N LYS A 17 12.54 -41.86 -0.33
CA LYS A 17 13.13 -40.84 0.52
C LYS A 17 11.99 -39.90 0.93
N THR A 18 11.34 -40.23 2.04
CA THR A 18 10.43 -39.35 2.72
C THR A 18 11.18 -38.04 2.92
N ILE A 19 10.81 -37.01 2.16
CA ILE A 19 11.19 -35.62 2.41
C ILE A 19 10.57 -35.32 3.77
N SER A 20 11.38 -35.45 4.82
CA SER A 20 10.98 -35.10 6.18
C SER A 20 10.62 -33.63 6.17
N ASP A 21 9.34 -33.33 6.41
CA ASP A 21 8.79 -32.01 6.69
C ASP A 21 9.61 -31.33 7.79
N SER A 22 10.56 -30.50 7.37
CA SER A 22 11.37 -29.67 8.27
C SER A 22 10.69 -28.35 8.62
N SER A 23 9.34 -28.33 8.74
CA SER A 23 8.59 -27.07 8.90
C SER A 23 7.70 -27.00 10.14
N ASN A 24 8.05 -27.67 11.24
CA ASN A 24 7.27 -27.55 12.49
C ASN A 24 7.86 -26.54 13.49
N SER A 25 8.74 -25.65 13.07
CA SER A 25 9.19 -24.52 13.89
C SER A 25 8.23 -23.35 13.74
N ALA A 26 7.87 -22.71 14.87
CA ALA A 26 7.05 -21.49 14.86
C ALA A 26 7.61 -20.46 13.86
N PRO A 27 6.75 -19.75 13.11
CA PRO A 27 7.21 -18.80 12.11
C PRO A 27 8.00 -17.66 12.78
N ARG A 28 9.16 -17.36 12.20
CA ARG A 28 10.03 -16.24 12.58
C ARG A 28 10.28 -15.42 11.32
N ILE A 29 9.56 -14.31 11.21
CA ILE A 29 9.40 -13.57 9.97
C ILE A 29 10.27 -12.33 9.98
N ALA A 30 11.15 -12.15 8.99
CA ALA A 30 11.73 -10.86 8.67
C ALA A 30 11.02 -10.31 7.43
N SER A 31 10.52 -9.08 7.50
CA SER A 31 9.79 -8.46 6.39
C SER A 31 10.51 -7.23 5.86
N PHE A 32 10.76 -7.21 4.55
CA PHE A 32 11.37 -6.09 3.83
C PHE A 32 10.33 -5.21 3.12
N SER A 33 9.06 -5.24 3.58
CA SER A 33 7.99 -4.38 3.05
C SER A 33 7.04 -3.95 4.17
N PRO A 34 6.72 -2.64 4.26
CA PRO A 34 5.69 -2.16 5.17
C PRO A 34 4.32 -2.81 4.94
N ALA A 35 3.93 -3.01 3.67
CA ALA A 35 2.67 -3.64 3.30
C ALA A 35 2.57 -5.09 3.81
N LEU A 36 3.64 -5.87 3.60
CA LEU A 36 3.70 -7.26 4.07
C LEU A 36 3.74 -7.34 5.59
N SER A 37 4.51 -6.46 6.26
CA SER A 37 4.53 -6.39 7.72
C SER A 37 3.14 -6.06 8.29
N ALA A 38 2.45 -5.08 7.72
CA ALA A 38 1.10 -4.71 8.14
C ALA A 38 0.12 -5.88 7.94
N THR A 39 0.25 -6.62 6.83
CA THR A 39 -0.58 -7.80 6.56
C THR A 39 -0.32 -8.93 7.57
N VAL A 40 0.95 -9.21 7.90
CA VAL A 40 1.32 -10.18 8.95
C VAL A 40 0.67 -9.82 10.29
N VAL A 41 0.72 -8.53 10.67
CA VAL A 41 0.10 -8.04 11.91
C VAL A 41 -1.42 -8.18 11.86
N ALA A 42 -2.05 -7.77 10.77
CA ALA A 42 -3.50 -7.83 10.59
C ALA A 42 -4.04 -9.27 10.61
N LEU A 43 -3.27 -10.21 10.08
CA LEU A 43 -3.59 -11.64 10.15
C LEU A 43 -3.34 -12.25 11.55
N GLY A 44 -2.78 -11.50 12.50
CA GLY A 44 -2.59 -11.90 13.88
C GLY A 44 -1.23 -12.52 14.20
N TRP A 45 -0.27 -12.44 13.31
CA TRP A 45 1.08 -12.99 13.50
C TRP A 45 2.15 -11.92 13.80
N GLY A 46 1.73 -10.76 14.33
CA GLY A 46 2.65 -9.68 14.69
C GLY A 46 3.81 -10.11 15.60
N ASN A 47 3.56 -11.04 16.53
CA ASN A 47 4.58 -11.60 17.41
C ASN A 47 5.59 -12.51 16.70
N ALA A 48 5.29 -12.97 15.49
CA ALA A 48 6.21 -13.73 14.65
C ALA A 48 7.20 -12.84 13.89
N LEU A 49 6.95 -11.52 13.81
CA LEU A 49 7.88 -10.58 13.21
C LEU A 49 9.13 -10.45 14.10
N VAL A 50 10.25 -10.89 13.58
CA VAL A 50 11.55 -10.82 14.26
C VAL A 50 12.53 -9.84 13.58
N GLY A 51 12.17 -9.30 12.41
CA GLY A 51 12.92 -8.29 11.68
C GLY A 51 12.02 -7.45 10.78
N ARG A 52 12.35 -6.15 10.63
CA ARG A 52 11.56 -5.21 9.84
C ARG A 52 12.42 -4.14 9.16
N THR A 53 11.85 -3.43 8.19
CA THR A 53 12.43 -2.19 7.68
C THR A 53 12.12 -1.01 8.62
N PRO A 54 12.83 0.14 8.49
CA PRO A 54 12.55 1.34 9.30
C PRO A 54 11.11 1.86 9.18
N TRP A 55 10.45 1.62 8.05
CA TRP A 55 9.09 2.13 7.74
C TRP A 55 7.96 1.20 8.18
N CYS A 56 8.27 0.00 8.67
CA CYS A 56 7.25 -0.94 9.15
C CYS A 56 6.79 -0.57 10.56
N VAL A 57 5.48 -0.63 10.79
CA VAL A 57 4.87 -0.43 12.12
C VAL A 57 4.98 -1.74 12.91
N SER A 58 6.06 -1.90 13.66
CA SER A 58 6.30 -3.06 14.52
C SER A 58 7.41 -2.71 15.54
N THR A 59 7.52 -3.46 16.63
CA THR A 59 8.60 -3.35 17.62
C THR A 59 9.78 -4.26 17.32
N ALA A 60 9.72 -5.08 16.26
CA ALA A 60 10.81 -5.95 15.86
C ALA A 60 12.09 -5.13 15.51
N PRO A 61 13.28 -5.69 15.68
CA PRO A 61 14.54 -5.05 15.28
C PRO A 61 14.54 -4.62 13.81
N ILE A 62 15.16 -3.48 13.52
CA ILE A 62 15.37 -3.01 12.16
C ILE A 62 16.50 -3.84 11.54
N VAL A 63 16.22 -4.47 10.41
CA VAL A 63 17.16 -5.30 9.62
C VAL A 63 17.58 -4.63 8.31
N GLY A 64 17.38 -3.30 8.22
CA GLY A 64 17.68 -2.51 7.03
C GLY A 64 16.56 -2.49 6.01
N SER A 65 16.89 -2.21 4.76
CA SER A 65 16.03 -2.24 3.58
C SER A 65 16.62 -3.15 2.51
N LEU A 66 15.90 -3.39 1.40
CA LEU A 66 16.45 -4.18 0.29
C LEU A 66 17.69 -3.52 -0.35
N ASN A 67 17.82 -2.19 -0.28
CA ASN A 67 18.98 -1.48 -0.81
C ASN A 67 20.17 -1.47 0.18
N ASP A 68 19.89 -1.68 1.46
CA ASP A 68 20.89 -1.63 2.54
C ASP A 68 20.47 -2.63 3.64
N VAL A 69 20.82 -3.90 3.44
CA VAL A 69 20.47 -5.00 4.35
C VAL A 69 21.49 -5.10 5.49
N ASP A 70 21.03 -4.95 6.72
CA ASP A 70 21.83 -5.26 7.92
C ASP A 70 21.83 -6.77 8.17
N LEU A 71 22.76 -7.47 7.50
CA LEU A 71 22.90 -8.92 7.61
C LEU A 71 23.27 -9.37 9.03
N GLU A 72 24.01 -8.56 9.79
CA GLU A 72 24.40 -8.92 11.16
C GLU A 72 23.17 -8.97 12.07
N THR A 73 22.35 -7.92 12.06
CA THR A 73 21.11 -7.89 12.81
C THR A 73 20.15 -8.95 12.31
N LEU A 74 20.00 -9.14 10.99
CA LEU A 74 19.16 -10.18 10.42
C LEU A 74 19.56 -11.58 10.90
N MET A 75 20.87 -11.90 10.92
CA MET A 75 21.38 -13.17 11.46
C MET A 75 21.07 -13.35 12.95
N ARG A 76 21.19 -12.29 13.76
CA ARG A 76 20.85 -12.32 15.20
C ARG A 76 19.37 -12.62 15.43
N THR A 77 18.49 -12.11 14.58
CA THR A 77 17.05 -12.34 14.72
C THR A 77 16.64 -13.77 14.35
N LYS A 78 17.49 -14.54 13.66
CA LYS A 78 17.27 -15.94 13.27
C LYS A 78 15.90 -16.16 12.61
N PRO A 79 15.59 -15.49 11.50
CA PRO A 79 14.34 -15.74 10.78
C PRO A 79 14.37 -17.14 10.15
N ASN A 80 13.20 -17.71 9.89
CA ASN A 80 13.05 -18.87 9.01
C ASN A 80 12.28 -18.53 7.73
N LEU A 81 11.64 -17.34 7.71
CA LEU A 81 10.91 -16.81 6.59
C LEU A 81 11.28 -15.33 6.38
N ILE A 82 11.58 -14.97 5.15
CA ILE A 82 11.82 -13.59 4.73
C ILE A 82 10.76 -13.23 3.68
N LEU A 83 9.97 -12.18 3.98
CA LEU A 83 8.96 -11.65 3.08
C LEU A 83 9.51 -10.44 2.34
N ILE A 84 9.43 -10.49 1.02
CA ILE A 84 9.90 -9.45 0.11
C ILE A 84 8.76 -9.04 -0.80
N GLN A 85 8.48 -7.75 -0.91
CA GLN A 85 7.58 -7.27 -1.95
C GLN A 85 8.23 -7.50 -3.31
N GLN A 86 7.52 -8.15 -4.21
CA GLN A 86 8.03 -8.48 -5.53
C GLN A 86 8.32 -7.20 -6.32
N THR A 87 9.54 -7.09 -6.81
CA THR A 87 9.99 -6.03 -7.73
C THR A 87 10.70 -6.68 -8.92
N GLN A 88 10.99 -5.91 -9.96
CA GLN A 88 11.73 -6.40 -11.12
C GLN A 88 13.20 -6.77 -10.78
N VAL A 89 13.75 -6.20 -9.72
CA VAL A 89 15.16 -6.37 -9.32
C VAL A 89 15.38 -7.63 -8.48
N GLY A 90 14.33 -8.10 -7.78
CA GLY A 90 14.45 -9.24 -6.85
C GLY A 90 15.17 -8.90 -5.54
N ALA A 91 15.74 -9.91 -4.88
CA ALA A 91 16.50 -9.73 -3.64
C ALA A 91 17.98 -9.41 -3.94
N PRO A 92 18.66 -8.64 -3.05
CA PRO A 92 20.10 -8.41 -3.18
C PRO A 92 20.86 -9.74 -3.10
N PRO A 93 21.94 -9.94 -3.90
CA PRO A 93 22.71 -11.18 -3.93
C PRO A 93 23.23 -11.65 -2.56
N GLN A 94 23.65 -10.70 -1.69
CA GLN A 94 24.10 -11.01 -0.34
C GLN A 94 22.96 -11.58 0.55
N LEU A 95 21.73 -11.12 0.38
CA LEU A 95 20.57 -11.65 1.10
C LEU A 95 20.23 -13.06 0.62
N GLU A 96 20.26 -13.29 -0.69
CA GLU A 96 20.04 -14.62 -1.26
C GLU A 96 21.11 -15.63 -0.81
N GLN A 97 22.39 -15.22 -0.79
CA GLN A 97 23.49 -16.06 -0.32
C GLN A 97 23.31 -16.42 1.16
N ALA A 98 22.99 -15.43 2.00
CA ALA A 98 22.71 -15.65 3.41
C ALA A 98 21.52 -16.58 3.63
N ALA A 99 20.43 -16.39 2.88
CA ALA A 99 19.25 -17.22 2.96
C ALA A 99 19.55 -18.69 2.62
N ARG A 100 20.31 -18.95 1.55
CA ARG A 100 20.77 -20.31 1.19
C ARG A 100 21.63 -20.91 2.30
N ALA A 101 22.63 -20.16 2.82
CA ALA A 101 23.53 -20.65 3.85
C ALA A 101 22.85 -20.94 5.19
N LYS A 102 21.74 -20.25 5.49
CA LYS A 102 20.98 -20.36 6.75
C LYS A 102 19.67 -21.15 6.60
N ASN A 103 19.38 -21.64 5.40
CA ASN A 103 18.11 -22.31 5.08
C ASN A 103 16.87 -21.44 5.39
N TRP A 104 16.97 -20.11 5.13
CA TRP A 104 15.84 -19.22 5.21
C TRP A 104 15.01 -19.30 3.94
N ARG A 105 13.70 -19.29 4.09
CA ARG A 105 12.78 -19.25 2.96
C ARG A 105 12.55 -17.81 2.53
N LEU A 106 12.79 -17.48 1.25
CA LEU A 106 12.48 -16.19 0.64
C LEU A 106 11.15 -16.31 -0.08
N GLU A 107 10.19 -15.44 0.26
CA GLU A 107 8.89 -15.38 -0.41
C GLU A 107 8.69 -13.99 -1.02
N PHE A 108 8.50 -13.98 -2.34
CA PHE A 108 8.25 -12.76 -3.12
C PHE A 108 6.75 -12.63 -3.35
N ILE A 109 6.15 -11.57 -2.81
CA ILE A 109 4.71 -11.36 -2.87
C ILE A 109 4.43 -10.07 -3.63
N PRO A 110 3.65 -10.11 -4.74
CA PRO A 110 3.30 -8.93 -5.49
C PRO A 110 2.36 -8.02 -4.68
N ALA A 111 2.51 -6.70 -4.87
CA ALA A 111 1.65 -5.69 -4.25
C ALA A 111 1.66 -4.41 -5.10
N THR A 112 1.49 -4.53 -6.42
CA THR A 112 1.54 -3.43 -7.38
C THR A 112 0.16 -3.06 -7.90
N SER A 113 -0.64 -4.05 -8.27
CA SER A 113 -2.00 -3.88 -8.78
C SER A 113 -3.04 -4.01 -7.68
N LEU A 114 -4.26 -3.55 -7.95
CA LEU A 114 -5.38 -3.74 -7.02
C LEU A 114 -5.71 -5.23 -6.82
N ASP A 115 -5.52 -6.03 -7.84
CA ASP A 115 -5.72 -7.48 -7.77
C ASP A 115 -4.69 -8.13 -6.85
N ASP A 116 -3.42 -7.70 -6.91
CA ASP A 116 -2.40 -8.14 -5.96
C ASP A 116 -2.82 -7.84 -4.52
N ILE A 117 -3.40 -6.64 -4.26
CA ILE A 117 -3.81 -6.27 -2.91
C ILE A 117 -4.98 -7.13 -2.41
N ARG A 118 -5.91 -7.50 -3.30
CA ARG A 118 -7.00 -8.45 -2.98
C ARG A 118 -6.47 -9.80 -2.55
N HIS A 119 -5.42 -10.28 -3.23
CA HIS A 119 -4.82 -11.59 -2.97
C HIS A 119 -3.75 -11.56 -1.86
N LEU A 120 -3.30 -10.37 -1.44
CA LEU A 120 -2.21 -10.20 -0.49
C LEU A 120 -2.41 -10.95 0.83
N PRO A 121 -3.59 -10.90 1.49
CA PRO A 121 -3.81 -11.64 2.74
C PRO A 121 -3.62 -13.15 2.57
N GLY A 122 -4.19 -13.73 1.51
CA GLY A 122 -4.05 -15.16 1.22
C GLY A 122 -2.62 -15.56 0.83
N ALA A 123 -1.91 -14.69 0.11
CA ALA A 123 -0.50 -14.93 -0.24
C ALA A 123 0.40 -14.95 1.00
N VAL A 124 0.19 -14.02 1.93
CA VAL A 124 0.92 -13.98 3.22
C VAL A 124 0.54 -15.19 4.08
N GLU A 125 -0.73 -15.56 4.15
CA GLU A 125 -1.21 -16.76 4.85
C GLU A 125 -0.48 -18.01 4.34
N LYS A 126 -0.43 -18.19 3.03
CA LYS A 126 0.27 -19.29 2.38
C LYS A 126 1.77 -19.28 2.67
N ALA A 127 2.40 -18.11 2.62
CA ALA A 127 3.82 -17.94 2.90
C ALA A 127 4.17 -18.28 4.36
N VAL A 128 3.33 -17.86 5.31
CA VAL A 128 3.51 -18.16 6.74
C VAL A 128 3.25 -19.65 7.03
N GLY A 129 2.41 -20.30 6.24
CA GLY A 129 2.05 -21.72 6.41
C GLY A 129 1.10 -21.96 7.59
N GLN A 130 0.37 -20.93 8.02
CA GLN A 130 -0.64 -21.02 9.06
C GLN A 130 -1.97 -20.44 8.56
N PRO A 131 -3.10 -21.14 8.72
CA PRO A 131 -4.38 -20.69 8.21
C PRO A 131 -4.96 -19.54 9.06
N ALA A 132 -5.43 -18.48 8.40
CA ALA A 132 -6.18 -17.39 8.99
C ALA A 132 -7.33 -16.92 8.05
N PRO A 133 -8.13 -17.84 7.46
CA PRO A 133 -9.04 -17.53 6.37
C PRO A 133 -10.10 -16.49 6.74
N ILE A 134 -10.59 -16.48 7.98
CA ILE A 134 -11.56 -15.49 8.43
C ILE A 134 -10.95 -14.08 8.45
N ARG A 135 -9.73 -13.93 8.97
CA ARG A 135 -9.04 -12.64 9.00
C ARG A 135 -8.67 -12.17 7.59
N ALA A 136 -8.18 -13.09 6.76
CA ALA A 136 -7.87 -12.79 5.36
C ALA A 136 -9.11 -12.27 4.63
N GLN A 137 -10.27 -12.93 4.78
CA GLN A 137 -11.52 -12.49 4.16
C GLN A 137 -11.97 -11.13 4.68
N LEU A 138 -11.89 -10.88 5.99
CA LEU A 138 -12.26 -9.57 6.57
C LEU A 138 -11.41 -8.42 5.99
N LEU A 139 -10.14 -8.65 5.69
CA LEU A 139 -9.28 -7.63 5.06
C LEU A 139 -9.72 -7.36 3.62
N VAL A 140 -10.08 -8.39 2.87
CA VAL A 140 -10.61 -8.25 1.49
C VAL A 140 -11.95 -7.52 1.52
N ASP A 141 -12.87 -7.92 2.39
CA ASP A 141 -14.20 -7.31 2.50
C ASP A 141 -14.10 -5.83 2.87
N ALA A 142 -13.18 -5.47 3.76
CA ALA A 142 -12.91 -4.08 4.12
C ALA A 142 -12.45 -3.25 2.93
N LEU A 143 -11.60 -3.81 2.07
CA LEU A 143 -11.15 -3.17 0.84
C LEU A 143 -12.29 -3.00 -0.17
N GLU A 144 -13.04 -4.07 -0.45
CA GLU A 144 -14.13 -4.05 -1.43
C GLU A 144 -15.25 -3.07 -1.04
N LYS A 145 -15.51 -2.91 0.25
CA LYS A 145 -16.46 -1.92 0.75
C LYS A 145 -16.10 -0.49 0.30
N GLU A 146 -14.82 -0.16 0.29
CA GLU A 146 -14.36 1.19 -0.08
C GLU A 146 -14.24 1.39 -1.60
N LEU A 147 -14.24 0.32 -2.39
CA LEU A 147 -14.17 0.35 -3.86
C LEU A 147 -15.53 0.57 -4.54
N THR A 148 -16.57 0.87 -3.78
CA THR A 148 -17.90 1.16 -4.33
C THR A 148 -17.94 2.51 -5.06
N LEU A 149 -18.90 2.68 -5.97
CA LEU A 149 -19.04 3.90 -6.77
C LEU A 149 -19.08 5.18 -5.92
N CYS A 150 -18.39 6.21 -6.39
CA CYS A 150 -18.28 7.51 -5.75
C CYS A 150 -18.58 8.63 -6.77
N ALA A 151 -19.65 9.38 -6.55
CA ALA A 151 -20.03 10.47 -7.45
C ALA A 151 -18.97 11.57 -7.56
N ALA A 152 -18.20 11.81 -6.49
CA ALA A 152 -17.09 12.76 -6.51
C ALA A 152 -15.97 12.31 -7.45
N ALA A 153 -15.63 11.01 -7.47
CA ALA A 153 -14.64 10.46 -8.40
C ALA A 153 -15.09 10.67 -9.86
N GLN A 154 -16.34 10.42 -10.19
CA GLN A 154 -16.90 10.70 -11.53
C GLN A 154 -16.85 12.19 -11.87
N LYS A 155 -17.19 13.07 -10.92
CA LYS A 155 -17.20 14.52 -11.12
C LYS A 155 -15.79 15.09 -11.36
N LEU A 156 -14.76 14.52 -10.73
CA LEU A 156 -13.36 14.93 -10.86
C LEU A 156 -12.65 14.29 -12.07
N SER A 157 -13.29 13.41 -12.78
CA SER A 157 -12.72 12.67 -13.93
C SER A 157 -12.77 13.45 -15.25
N PRO A 158 -11.78 13.25 -16.13
CA PRO A 158 -10.60 12.42 -15.98
C PRO A 158 -9.57 13.02 -15.03
N ALA A 159 -8.94 12.18 -14.17
CA ALA A 159 -7.99 12.61 -13.15
C ALA A 159 -6.58 12.07 -13.38
N ILE A 160 -5.59 12.77 -12.83
CA ILE A 160 -4.25 12.24 -12.59
C ILE A 160 -4.04 12.15 -11.09
N LEU A 161 -3.56 10.99 -10.63
CA LEU A 161 -3.17 10.77 -9.25
C LEU A 161 -1.65 10.86 -9.15
N LEU A 162 -1.14 11.71 -8.26
CA LEU A 162 0.29 11.92 -8.04
C LEU A 162 0.69 11.45 -6.64
N TYR A 163 1.88 10.82 -6.53
CA TYR A 163 2.52 10.52 -5.24
C TYR A 163 3.59 11.56 -4.87
N SER A 164 3.94 12.43 -5.81
CA SER A 164 4.88 13.54 -5.62
C SER A 164 4.56 14.65 -6.62
N ASP A 165 4.75 15.89 -6.21
CA ASP A 165 4.63 17.07 -7.08
C ASP A 165 5.99 17.71 -7.41
N GLU A 166 7.07 17.27 -6.74
CA GLU A 166 8.45 17.71 -7.04
C GLU A 166 9.48 16.59 -6.69
N PRO A 167 10.01 15.86 -7.69
CA PRO A 167 9.59 15.83 -9.10
C PRO A 167 8.16 15.29 -9.24
N ILE A 168 7.46 15.65 -10.32
CA ILE A 168 6.08 15.19 -10.56
C ILE A 168 6.10 13.68 -10.83
N GLY A 169 5.62 12.92 -9.87
CA GLY A 169 5.53 11.47 -9.94
C GLY A 169 4.08 11.00 -9.93
N ALA A 170 3.68 10.20 -10.92
CA ALA A 170 2.30 9.78 -11.11
C ALA A 170 2.07 8.29 -10.90
N PHE A 171 0.87 7.93 -10.45
CA PHE A 171 0.39 6.55 -10.47
C PHE A 171 -0.12 6.21 -11.88
N GLY A 172 0.53 5.28 -12.54
CA GLY A 172 0.11 4.77 -13.84
C GLY A 172 -1.09 3.83 -13.74
N ALA A 173 -1.72 3.56 -14.89
CA ALA A 173 -3.00 2.88 -14.99
C ALA A 173 -3.03 1.44 -14.44
N ASP A 174 -1.87 0.79 -14.31
CA ASP A 174 -1.72 -0.57 -13.76
C ASP A 174 -1.41 -0.61 -12.25
N THR A 175 -1.30 0.54 -11.61
CA THR A 175 -1.05 0.63 -10.17
C THR A 175 -2.33 0.45 -9.35
N TYR A 176 -2.20 -0.07 -8.14
CA TYR A 176 -3.34 -0.35 -7.25
C TYR A 176 -4.23 0.89 -7.01
N LEU A 177 -3.63 2.09 -6.85
CA LEU A 177 -4.40 3.28 -6.55
C LEU A 177 -5.14 3.83 -7.77
N ALA A 178 -4.51 3.81 -8.94
CA ALA A 178 -5.17 4.16 -10.20
C ALA A 178 -6.33 3.20 -10.50
N GLN A 179 -6.15 1.91 -10.25
CA GLN A 179 -7.21 0.91 -10.41
C GLN A 179 -8.33 1.07 -9.36
N ALA A 180 -7.99 1.46 -8.12
CA ALA A 180 -8.99 1.80 -7.11
C ALA A 180 -9.83 3.02 -7.51
N TRP A 181 -9.20 4.05 -8.08
CA TRP A 181 -9.91 5.20 -8.65
C TRP A 181 -10.92 4.78 -9.71
N VAL A 182 -10.52 3.91 -10.63
CA VAL A 182 -11.41 3.37 -11.67
C VAL A 182 -12.54 2.54 -11.07
N ALA A 183 -12.25 1.69 -10.08
CA ALA A 183 -13.27 0.91 -9.37
C ALA A 183 -14.30 1.81 -8.66
N MET A 184 -13.88 2.98 -8.15
CA MET A 184 -14.77 3.99 -7.58
C MET A 184 -15.58 4.77 -8.65
N GLY A 185 -15.47 4.43 -9.92
CA GLY A 185 -16.19 5.06 -11.04
C GLY A 185 -15.48 6.26 -11.65
N GLY A 186 -14.24 6.52 -11.28
CA GLY A 186 -13.41 7.53 -11.90
C GLY A 186 -12.80 7.08 -13.24
N THR A 187 -12.25 8.03 -13.99
CA THR A 187 -11.45 7.77 -15.20
C THR A 187 -10.10 8.45 -15.06
N LEU A 188 -9.07 7.84 -15.67
CA LEU A 188 -7.71 8.35 -15.66
C LEU A 188 -7.44 9.21 -16.91
N ALA A 189 -6.72 10.32 -16.74
CA ALA A 189 -6.18 11.10 -17.86
C ALA A 189 -4.83 10.54 -18.34
N LEU A 190 -4.11 9.80 -17.47
CA LEU A 190 -2.80 9.24 -17.76
C LEU A 190 -2.93 7.75 -18.12
N PRO A 191 -2.62 7.34 -19.38
CA PRO A 191 -2.69 5.94 -19.81
C PRO A 191 -1.40 5.15 -19.49
N ASN A 192 -0.33 5.83 -19.09
CA ASN A 192 0.97 5.23 -18.82
C ASN A 192 0.88 4.15 -17.74
N LYS A 193 1.81 3.18 -17.80
CA LYS A 193 1.97 2.13 -16.78
C LYS A 193 3.09 2.48 -15.79
N GLY A 194 3.10 1.79 -14.66
CA GLY A 194 4.08 1.95 -13.60
C GLY A 194 3.93 3.28 -12.85
N ASN A 195 5.06 3.86 -12.48
CA ASN A 195 5.12 5.12 -11.75
C ASN A 195 5.98 6.14 -12.55
N PRO A 196 5.44 6.73 -13.61
CA PRO A 196 6.21 7.65 -14.45
C PRO A 196 6.48 8.97 -13.73
N ASN A 197 7.66 9.54 -13.99
CA ASN A 197 7.93 10.95 -13.75
C ASN A 197 7.51 11.75 -14.98
N LEU A 198 6.84 12.87 -14.75
CA LEU A 198 6.29 13.71 -15.79
C LEU A 198 6.89 15.11 -15.73
N SER A 199 7.09 15.73 -16.87
CA SER A 199 7.22 17.18 -16.96
C SER A 199 5.85 17.86 -16.80
N LEU A 200 5.85 19.15 -16.50
CA LEU A 200 4.61 19.92 -16.43
C LEU A 200 3.85 19.95 -17.77
N GLU A 201 4.60 19.95 -18.89
CA GLU A 201 4.01 19.90 -20.23
C GLU A 201 3.33 18.56 -20.50
N GLU A 202 3.98 17.44 -20.21
CA GLU A 202 3.41 16.10 -20.36
C GLU A 202 2.16 15.94 -19.49
N LEU A 203 2.19 16.43 -18.24
CA LEU A 203 1.06 16.40 -17.33
C LEU A 203 -0.17 17.07 -17.95
N PHE A 204 -0.05 18.29 -18.47
CA PHE A 204 -1.18 19.03 -19.05
C PHE A 204 -1.53 18.58 -20.47
N ALA A 205 -0.61 17.95 -21.22
CA ALA A 205 -0.91 17.38 -22.52
C ALA A 205 -1.96 16.27 -22.46
N THR A 206 -2.12 15.60 -21.33
CA THR A 206 -3.17 14.58 -21.09
C THR A 206 -4.57 15.18 -20.88
N GLN A 207 -4.69 16.50 -20.80
CA GLN A 207 -5.94 17.23 -20.57
C GLN A 207 -6.73 16.75 -19.33
N PRO A 208 -6.11 16.68 -18.16
CA PRO A 208 -6.81 16.26 -16.96
C PRO A 208 -7.84 17.30 -16.55
N LYS A 209 -9.00 16.85 -16.04
CA LYS A 209 -9.97 17.71 -15.36
C LYS A 209 -9.52 18.00 -13.92
N SER A 210 -8.86 17.04 -13.29
CA SER A 210 -8.32 17.21 -11.95
C SER A 210 -6.95 16.56 -11.78
N ILE A 211 -6.16 17.14 -10.90
CA ILE A 211 -4.87 16.62 -10.43
C ILE A 211 -5.00 16.46 -8.92
N ILE A 212 -4.78 15.23 -8.44
CA ILE A 212 -4.90 14.88 -7.03
C ILE A 212 -3.53 14.40 -6.54
N VAL A 213 -2.90 15.20 -5.66
CA VAL A 213 -1.61 14.88 -5.05
C VAL A 213 -1.85 14.20 -3.71
N ILE A 214 -1.27 13.01 -3.54
CA ILE A 214 -1.34 12.23 -2.32
C ILE A 214 -0.05 12.41 -1.54
N VAL A 215 -0.13 13.14 -0.44
CA VAL A 215 1.02 13.47 0.40
C VAL A 215 1.20 12.40 1.47
N GLY A 216 2.37 11.75 1.50
CA GLY A 216 2.70 10.66 2.42
C GLY A 216 3.34 11.09 3.73
N SER A 217 4.06 12.20 3.71
CA SER A 217 4.66 12.78 4.92
C SER A 217 4.39 14.28 4.94
N VAL A 218 3.87 14.77 6.05
CA VAL A 218 3.97 16.18 6.40
C VAL A 218 5.09 16.25 7.42
N GLY A 219 6.14 17.01 7.12
CA GLY A 219 7.04 17.42 8.17
C GLY A 219 6.19 18.17 9.20
N ASP A 220 6.35 17.90 10.47
CA ASP A 220 5.56 18.40 11.60
C ASP A 220 4.10 18.75 11.28
N LYS A 221 3.14 18.19 12.02
CA LYS A 221 1.69 18.29 11.76
C LYS A 221 1.15 19.72 11.62
N ASP A 222 1.95 20.74 11.92
CA ASP A 222 1.61 22.16 11.86
C ASP A 222 2.18 22.89 10.65
N HIS A 223 2.93 22.24 9.76
CA HIS A 223 3.47 22.88 8.57
C HIS A 223 2.61 22.56 7.35
N ALA A 224 2.03 23.60 6.77
CA ALA A 224 1.40 23.52 5.46
C ALA A 224 2.39 22.91 4.43
N ARG A 225 1.89 22.11 3.51
CA ARG A 225 2.67 21.64 2.36
C ARG A 225 3.40 22.83 1.72
N PRO A 226 4.70 22.71 1.38
CA PRO A 226 5.38 23.77 0.63
C PRO A 226 4.60 24.12 -0.65
N PRO A 227 4.62 25.38 -1.09
CA PRO A 227 4.03 25.77 -2.36
C PRO A 227 4.60 24.93 -3.50
N SER A 228 3.72 24.40 -4.35
CA SER A 228 4.07 23.60 -5.52
C SER A 228 3.83 24.39 -6.81
N VAL A 229 4.58 24.07 -7.84
CA VAL A 229 4.34 24.62 -9.19
C VAL A 229 2.90 24.36 -9.67
N LEU A 230 2.24 23.34 -9.17
CA LEU A 230 0.86 22.97 -9.50
C LEU A 230 -0.16 23.95 -8.90
N ASP A 231 0.14 24.59 -7.79
CA ASP A 231 -0.77 25.57 -7.13
C ASP A 231 -1.04 26.77 -8.03
N ASP A 232 -0.03 27.15 -8.83
CA ASP A 232 -0.13 28.24 -9.80
C ASP A 232 -0.57 27.76 -11.21
N ALA A 233 -0.12 26.60 -11.62
CA ALA A 233 -0.30 26.12 -12.99
C ALA A 233 -1.71 25.58 -13.25
N CYS A 234 -2.33 24.91 -12.26
CA CYS A 234 -3.64 24.31 -12.41
C CYS A 234 -4.77 25.34 -12.56
N PRO A 235 -4.89 26.38 -11.69
CA PRO A 235 -5.93 27.39 -11.84
C PRO A 235 -5.87 28.14 -13.18
N LYS A 236 -4.66 28.46 -13.67
CA LYS A 236 -4.45 29.14 -14.97
C LYS A 236 -4.96 28.34 -16.16
N ARG A 237 -5.14 27.02 -16.00
CA ARG A 237 -5.64 26.07 -17.03
C ARG A 237 -7.03 25.57 -16.77
N GLY A 238 -7.71 26.02 -15.70
CA GLY A 238 -9.03 25.56 -15.31
C GLY A 238 -9.05 24.10 -14.82
N VAL A 239 -7.90 23.59 -14.35
CA VAL A 239 -7.76 22.24 -13.80
C VAL A 239 -7.97 22.29 -12.28
N SER A 240 -8.82 21.40 -11.76
CA SER A 240 -8.98 21.26 -10.31
C SER A 240 -7.71 20.67 -9.69
N HIS A 241 -7.19 21.27 -8.64
CA HIS A 241 -6.02 20.80 -7.91
C HIS A 241 -6.37 20.50 -6.46
N LEU A 242 -6.06 19.30 -6.00
CA LEU A 242 -6.32 18.84 -4.65
C LEU A 242 -5.08 18.14 -4.10
N ALA A 243 -4.54 18.62 -2.99
CA ALA A 243 -3.46 17.98 -2.26
C ALA A 243 -4.01 17.38 -0.96
N LEU A 244 -3.83 16.08 -0.77
CA LEU A 244 -4.39 15.31 0.35
C LEU A 244 -3.30 14.66 1.17
N TYR A 245 -3.31 14.91 2.47
CA TYR A 245 -2.50 14.13 3.40
C TYR A 245 -3.17 12.77 3.67
N ALA A 246 -2.70 11.75 2.98
CA ALA A 246 -3.27 10.42 3.03
C ALA A 246 -2.19 9.33 2.93
N PRO A 247 -1.27 9.24 3.93
CA PRO A 247 -0.14 8.31 3.88
C PRO A 247 -0.57 6.84 3.75
N LYS A 248 -1.76 6.49 4.23
CA LYS A 248 -2.31 5.14 4.12
C LYS A 248 -2.64 4.72 2.69
N LEU A 249 -2.89 5.69 1.80
CA LEU A 249 -3.06 5.42 0.37
C LEU A 249 -1.75 4.99 -0.32
N LEU A 250 -0.61 5.34 0.24
CA LEU A 250 0.71 5.00 -0.29
C LEU A 250 1.20 3.61 0.17
N LEU A 251 0.41 2.92 1.00
CA LEU A 251 0.72 1.60 1.53
C LEU A 251 -0.17 0.54 0.85
N PRO A 252 0.37 -0.26 -0.07
CA PRO A 252 -0.37 -1.30 -0.79
C PRO A 252 -0.66 -2.52 0.09
N GLY A 253 -1.52 -2.37 1.09
CA GLY A 253 -1.83 -3.41 2.07
C GLY A 253 -3.13 -3.15 2.84
N PRO A 254 -3.31 -3.72 4.04
CA PRO A 254 -4.53 -3.58 4.85
C PRO A 254 -4.90 -2.13 5.17
N GLU A 255 -3.92 -1.24 5.24
CA GLU A 255 -4.10 0.19 5.47
C GLU A 255 -4.83 0.89 4.32
N LEU A 256 -4.80 0.31 3.10
CA LEU A 256 -5.41 0.91 1.91
C LEU A 256 -6.91 1.13 2.08
N ALA A 257 -7.64 0.20 2.69
CA ALA A 257 -9.07 0.36 2.95
C ALA A 257 -9.36 1.62 3.78
N THR A 258 -8.61 1.81 4.87
CA THR A 258 -8.74 3.04 5.69
C THR A 258 -8.34 4.29 4.90
N GLY A 259 -7.29 4.20 4.08
CA GLY A 259 -6.84 5.29 3.20
C GLY A 259 -7.92 5.68 2.18
N LEU A 260 -8.57 4.72 1.54
CA LEU A 260 -9.65 4.95 0.58
C LEU A 260 -10.89 5.57 1.22
N ASN A 261 -11.24 5.16 2.44
CA ASN A 261 -12.35 5.78 3.18
C ASN A 261 -12.10 7.27 3.42
N LEU A 262 -10.93 7.63 3.92
CA LEU A 262 -10.53 9.04 4.12
C LEU A 262 -10.46 9.81 2.79
N PHE A 263 -9.90 9.18 1.76
CA PHE A 263 -9.81 9.75 0.42
C PHE A 263 -11.19 10.09 -0.15
N ARG A 264 -12.14 9.16 -0.04
CA ARG A 264 -13.53 9.36 -0.44
C ARG A 264 -14.13 10.58 0.26
N ALA A 265 -14.01 10.67 1.58
CA ALA A 265 -14.55 11.78 2.35
C ALA A 265 -13.98 13.13 1.91
N GLU A 266 -12.67 13.20 1.64
CA GLU A 266 -12.03 14.45 1.21
C GLU A 266 -12.42 14.88 -0.21
N ILE A 267 -12.50 13.95 -1.18
CA ILE A 267 -12.95 14.30 -2.54
C ILE A 267 -14.45 14.65 -2.58
N GLU A 268 -15.27 14.04 -1.73
CA GLU A 268 -16.69 14.40 -1.60
C GLU A 268 -16.83 15.80 -1.03
N LYS A 269 -16.09 16.14 0.02
CA LYS A 269 -16.04 17.48 0.61
C LYS A 269 -15.59 18.55 -0.41
N PHE A 270 -14.53 18.24 -1.19
CA PHE A 270 -14.04 19.12 -2.25
C PHE A 270 -15.10 19.39 -3.33
N CYS A 271 -15.93 18.40 -3.62
CA CYS A 271 -16.98 18.51 -4.62
C CYS A 271 -18.28 19.16 -4.13
N GLN A 272 -18.44 19.43 -2.82
CA GLN A 272 -19.60 20.13 -2.29
C GLN A 272 -19.61 21.59 -2.76
N PRO A 273 -20.79 22.15 -3.13
CA PRO A 273 -20.87 23.59 -3.39
C PRO A 273 -20.51 24.32 -2.09
N MET A 274 -19.67 25.36 -2.18
CA MET A 274 -19.47 26.26 -1.05
C MET A 274 -20.81 26.89 -0.69
N THR A 275 -21.55 26.26 0.19
CA THR A 275 -22.69 26.88 0.85
C THR A 275 -22.10 28.06 1.64
N SER A 276 -22.52 29.27 1.26
CA SER A 276 -22.11 30.53 1.88
C SER A 276 -21.97 30.36 3.39
N MET A 277 -20.74 30.42 3.90
CA MET A 277 -20.52 30.64 5.32
C MET A 277 -21.32 31.86 5.68
N ASN A 278 -22.27 31.69 6.59
CA ASN A 278 -23.06 32.77 7.21
C ASN A 278 -22.22 34.02 7.39
N SER A 279 -22.62 35.09 6.70
CA SER A 279 -22.21 36.42 7.08
C SER A 279 -22.55 36.58 8.57
N PRO A 280 -21.60 37.02 9.43
CA PRO A 280 -21.96 37.34 10.79
C PRO A 280 -23.04 38.39 10.73
N ASN A 281 -24.22 38.09 11.29
CA ASN A 281 -25.33 39.02 11.47
C ASN A 281 -24.81 40.14 12.40
N ILE A 282 -24.39 41.27 11.81
CA ILE A 282 -24.11 42.48 12.55
C ILE A 282 -25.49 43.01 12.94
N SER A 283 -25.95 42.58 14.11
CA SER A 283 -27.06 43.21 14.79
C SER A 283 -26.62 44.64 15.16
N THR A 284 -27.03 45.62 14.37
CA THR A 284 -27.03 47.02 14.74
C THR A 284 -28.08 47.22 15.82
N GLU A 285 -27.72 47.02 17.08
CA GLU A 285 -28.50 47.58 18.19
C GLU A 285 -28.37 49.11 18.14
N HIS A 286 -29.46 49.75 17.78
CA HIS A 286 -29.69 51.17 17.96
C HIS A 286 -29.60 51.49 19.46
N MET A 287 -28.50 52.09 19.88
CA MET A 287 -28.47 52.83 21.14
C MET A 287 -29.12 54.21 20.90
N ASN A 288 -30.42 54.29 21.16
CA ASN A 288 -31.09 55.59 21.42
C ASN A 288 -30.60 56.10 22.78
N GLY A 289 -29.77 57.14 22.75
CA GLY A 289 -29.45 57.88 23.90
C GLY A 289 -30.63 58.78 24.30
N ASP A 290 -31.12 58.61 25.50
CA ASP A 290 -31.96 59.58 26.16
C ASP A 290 -31.06 60.56 26.95
N ALA A 291 -31.07 61.78 26.48
CA ALA A 291 -30.59 62.89 27.22
C ALA A 291 -31.70 63.41 28.14
N ASP A 292 -31.49 63.43 29.41
CA ASP A 292 -32.19 64.40 30.22
C ASP A 292 -31.38 64.89 31.43
N LYS A 293 -31.40 66.24 31.55
CA LYS A 293 -30.87 67.12 32.57
C LYS A 293 -31.73 67.01 33.85
N PRO A 294 -31.40 67.79 34.89
CA PRO A 294 -30.45 68.89 35.07
C PRO A 294 -29.25 68.59 35.98
#